data_a3290388386a0fce8f943d9e8ca162bc
#
_entry.id   a3290388386a0fce8f943d9e8ca162bc
#
_cell.length_a   1.000
_cell.length_b   1.000
_cell.length_c   1.000
_cell.angle_alpha   90.00
_cell.angle_beta   90.00
_cell.angle_gamma   90.00
#
_symmetry.space_group_name_H-M   'P 1'
#
loop_
_entity.id
_entity.type
_entity.pdbx_description
1 polymer ?
#
loop_
_entity_poly.entity_id
_entity_poly.type
_entity_poly.pdbx_seq_one_letter_code
_entity_poly.pdbx_strand_id
1 'polypeptide(L)'
;KVQEFIETETENAIDILLLSCPPQHGKAEADDTPVLTRNGWKRHGDLVVGDEVLNHKGEFVKVTHIFPKCEIDREIVFTNGERIKCHRNHEWVLVNRHKYGHPTEVIETKAIKGIDKGENGKRGHRYFYQLPEREPIKGEEKHLEVDPYVLGAWLGNGTNKAGHICSCKDDRVVIDECRKRYPKGREWVHKDTGVITVSLNGIYKGLQKYGMCHSRRTTPKHIPEEYLTASINQRLELLAGLIDTDGYVDHKHNRIVFTTADKDLKDTFIELVATFGWRCSVYEAQP
;
A
#
# COMPACT_ATOMS: atom_id res chain seq x y z
N LYS A 1 15.18 -1.17 11.31
CA LYS A 1 14.83 -2.56 11.74
C LYS A 1 13.65 -3.14 10.96
N VAL A 2 12.68 -2.33 10.50
CA VAL A 2 11.54 -2.79 9.70
C VAL A 2 11.96 -3.16 8.26
N GLN A 3 12.99 -2.53 7.75
CA GLN A 3 13.46 -2.68 6.36
C GLN A 3 14.08 -4.05 6.03
N GLU A 4 14.56 -4.80 7.03
CA GLU A 4 15.23 -6.09 6.84
C GLU A 4 14.30 -7.32 6.80
N PHE A 5 12.98 -7.14 7.06
CA PHE A 5 12.08 -8.26 7.36
C PHE A 5 11.08 -8.65 6.27
N ILE A 6 11.05 -7.98 5.11
CA ILE A 6 9.98 -8.16 4.11
C ILE A 6 10.44 -8.83 2.81
N GLU A 7 11.62 -9.42 2.78
CA GLU A 7 12.08 -10.22 1.64
C GLU A 7 11.76 -11.72 1.86
N THR A 8 10.57 -12.16 1.52
CA THR A 8 10.31 -13.57 1.24
C THR A 8 9.58 -13.70 -0.09
N GLU A 9 10.25 -14.34 -1.04
CA GLU A 9 9.62 -14.82 -2.27
C GLU A 9 8.54 -15.84 -1.90
N THR A 10 7.27 -15.51 -2.14
CA THR A 10 6.18 -16.47 -2.08
C THR A 10 5.37 -16.40 -3.37
N GLU A 11 4.94 -17.55 -3.87
CA GLU A 11 4.20 -17.72 -5.12
C GLU A 11 2.85 -16.95 -5.18
N ASN A 12 2.40 -16.37 -4.07
CA ASN A 12 1.13 -15.66 -3.93
C ASN A 12 1.30 -14.18 -3.54
N ALA A 13 2.43 -13.54 -3.85
CA ALA A 13 2.61 -12.13 -3.57
C ALA A 13 1.67 -11.28 -4.44
N ILE A 14 0.82 -10.48 -3.80
CA ILE A 14 0.03 -9.45 -4.48
C ILE A 14 0.95 -8.25 -4.70
N ASP A 15 1.36 -8.06 -5.95
CA ASP A 15 1.99 -6.83 -6.38
C ASP A 15 0.89 -5.81 -6.66
N ILE A 16 0.66 -4.88 -5.76
CA ILE A 16 -0.07 -3.67 -6.15
C ILE A 16 0.83 -2.92 -7.11
N LEU A 17 0.44 -2.94 -8.36
CA LEU A 17 1.12 -2.20 -9.40
C LEU A 17 0.82 -0.71 -9.21
N LEU A 18 1.67 -0.02 -8.46
CA LEU A 18 1.75 1.43 -8.54
C LEU A 18 2.36 1.73 -9.91
N LEU A 19 1.49 1.88 -10.92
CA LEU A 19 1.94 2.22 -12.27
C LEU A 19 2.62 3.58 -12.24
N SER A 20 3.92 3.57 -12.43
CA SER A 20 4.66 4.78 -12.72
C SER A 20 4.73 4.94 -14.23
N CYS A 21 3.99 5.90 -14.77
CA CYS A 21 4.18 6.31 -16.15
C CYS A 21 5.48 7.12 -16.24
N PRO A 22 6.40 6.78 -17.14
CA PRO A 22 7.48 7.69 -17.50
C PRO A 22 6.90 9.03 -17.99
N PRO A 23 7.51 10.19 -17.69
CA PRO A 23 6.92 11.52 -17.92
C PRO A 23 6.54 11.85 -19.38
N GLN A 24 6.89 11.03 -20.34
CA GLN A 24 6.68 11.31 -21.78
C GLN A 24 5.74 10.33 -22.51
N HIS A 25 5.14 9.33 -21.85
CA HIS A 25 4.56 8.19 -22.58
C HIS A 25 3.11 7.82 -22.20
N GLY A 26 2.34 8.74 -21.64
CA GLY A 26 0.92 8.53 -21.29
C GLY A 26 -0.03 8.29 -22.49
N LYS A 27 0.40 7.50 -23.48
CA LYS A 27 -0.35 7.34 -24.73
C LYS A 27 -1.21 6.10 -24.82
N ALA A 28 -1.05 5.14 -23.91
CA ALA A 28 -1.29 3.78 -24.40
C ALA A 28 -1.85 2.81 -23.37
N GLU A 29 -2.37 3.26 -22.26
CA GLU A 29 -3.12 2.46 -21.30
C GLU A 29 -4.62 2.69 -21.42
N ALA A 30 -5.41 1.73 -20.93
CA ALA A 30 -6.85 1.88 -20.91
C ALA A 30 -7.28 3.02 -19.96
N ASP A 31 -8.37 3.72 -20.31
CA ASP A 31 -8.89 4.88 -19.57
C ASP A 31 -9.22 4.54 -18.09
N ASP A 32 -9.54 3.30 -17.80
CA ASP A 32 -9.90 2.81 -16.46
C ASP A 32 -8.71 2.36 -15.62
N THR A 33 -7.48 2.36 -16.17
CA THR A 33 -6.27 2.04 -15.44
C THR A 33 -6.07 3.01 -14.27
N PRO A 34 -5.92 2.52 -13.02
CA PRO A 34 -5.70 3.40 -11.87
C PRO A 34 -4.27 3.95 -11.87
N VAL A 35 -4.15 5.25 -11.64
CA VAL A 35 -2.86 5.97 -11.53
C VAL A 35 -2.82 6.70 -10.20
N LEU A 36 -1.76 6.47 -9.41
CA LEU A 36 -1.57 7.19 -8.16
C LEU A 36 -1.05 8.60 -8.44
N THR A 37 -1.80 9.59 -7.99
CA THR A 37 -1.45 11.00 -8.02
C THR A 37 -1.11 11.50 -6.62
N ARG A 38 -0.54 12.70 -6.50
CA ARG A 38 -0.32 13.34 -5.20
C ARG A 38 -1.60 13.50 -4.38
N ASN A 39 -2.75 13.59 -5.04
CA ASN A 39 -4.07 13.80 -4.43
C ASN A 39 -4.92 12.52 -4.34
N GLY A 40 -4.30 11.35 -4.45
CA GLY A 40 -4.97 10.06 -4.43
C GLY A 40 -5.11 9.41 -5.80
N TRP A 41 -5.89 8.34 -5.88
CA TRP A 41 -6.08 7.57 -7.11
C TRP A 41 -6.94 8.31 -8.12
N LYS A 42 -6.49 8.34 -9.39
CA LYS A 42 -7.26 8.78 -10.56
C LYS A 42 -7.27 7.69 -11.62
N ARG A 43 -8.29 7.69 -12.48
CA ARG A 43 -8.26 6.89 -13.69
C ARG A 43 -7.32 7.53 -14.70
N HIS A 44 -6.61 6.73 -15.48
CA HIS A 44 -5.69 7.23 -16.51
C HIS A 44 -6.39 8.20 -17.49
N GLY A 45 -7.63 7.88 -17.89
CA GLY A 45 -8.43 8.72 -18.79
C GLY A 45 -8.90 10.06 -18.20
N ASP A 46 -8.81 10.22 -16.87
CA ASP A 46 -9.24 11.43 -16.15
C ASP A 46 -8.05 12.35 -15.79
N LEU A 47 -6.84 11.98 -16.19
CA LEU A 47 -5.65 12.80 -15.97
C LEU A 47 -5.70 14.07 -16.83
N VAL A 48 -5.24 15.18 -16.26
CA VAL A 48 -5.13 16.47 -16.93
C VAL A 48 -3.71 17.02 -16.83
N VAL A 49 -3.35 17.94 -17.73
CA VAL A 49 -2.07 18.65 -17.63
C VAL A 49 -1.98 19.39 -16.31
N GLY A 50 -0.87 19.18 -15.61
CA GLY A 50 -0.62 19.73 -14.27
C GLY A 50 -0.86 18.73 -13.13
N ASP A 51 -1.55 17.60 -13.35
CA ASP A 51 -1.61 16.52 -12.36
C ASP A 51 -0.20 16.03 -12.05
N GLU A 52 0.02 15.63 -10.80
CA GLU A 52 1.29 15.05 -10.36
C GLU A 52 1.12 13.55 -10.17
N VAL A 53 1.77 12.75 -11.02
CA VAL A 53 1.70 11.27 -11.02
C VAL A 53 2.99 10.66 -10.50
N LEU A 54 2.87 9.49 -9.86
CA LEU A 54 4.01 8.79 -9.30
C LEU A 54 4.89 8.19 -10.40
N ASN A 55 6.22 8.36 -10.31
CA ASN A 55 7.21 7.69 -11.16
C ASN A 55 7.86 6.49 -10.44
N HIS A 56 8.66 5.69 -11.17
CA HIS A 56 9.34 4.50 -10.62
C HIS A 56 10.40 4.82 -9.54
N LYS A 57 10.82 6.08 -9.41
CA LYS A 57 11.74 6.56 -8.36
C LYS A 57 11.01 7.05 -7.11
N GLY A 58 9.72 6.79 -7.00
CA GLY A 58 8.90 7.24 -5.87
C GLY A 58 8.62 8.74 -5.85
N GLU A 59 8.82 9.46 -6.97
CA GLU A 59 8.64 10.91 -7.07
C GLU A 59 7.34 11.25 -7.79
N PHE A 60 6.66 12.30 -7.35
CA PHE A 60 5.53 12.85 -8.07
C PHE A 60 6.01 13.81 -9.14
N VAL A 61 5.67 13.52 -10.39
CA VAL A 61 6.07 14.30 -11.56
C VAL A 61 4.86 14.84 -12.29
N LYS A 62 4.95 16.07 -12.80
CA LYS A 62 3.83 16.72 -13.46
C LYS A 62 3.53 16.11 -14.83
N VAL A 63 2.25 15.90 -15.11
CA VAL A 63 1.75 15.62 -16.45
C VAL A 63 1.88 16.89 -17.27
N THR A 64 2.74 16.87 -18.27
CA THR A 64 3.04 18.06 -19.10
C THR A 64 2.23 18.09 -20.40
N HIS A 65 1.74 16.94 -20.84
CA HIS A 65 0.97 16.83 -22.08
C HIS A 65 0.02 15.64 -22.05
N ILE A 66 -1.16 15.77 -22.63
CA ILE A 66 -2.12 14.70 -22.88
C ILE A 66 -2.17 14.45 -24.39
N PHE A 67 -1.91 13.23 -24.77
CA PHE A 67 -1.96 12.82 -26.17
C PHE A 67 -3.36 12.32 -26.55
N PRO A 68 -3.71 12.34 -27.84
CA PRO A 68 -4.95 11.73 -28.31
C PRO A 68 -5.03 10.25 -27.92
N LYS A 69 -6.23 9.77 -27.62
CA LYS A 69 -6.49 8.36 -27.32
C LYS A 69 -6.10 7.47 -28.50
N CYS A 70 -5.53 6.33 -28.20
CA CYS A 70 -5.20 5.30 -29.18
C CYS A 70 -6.00 4.03 -28.90
N GLU A 71 -6.09 3.18 -29.90
CA GLU A 71 -6.74 1.88 -29.76
C GLU A 71 -5.97 0.98 -28.82
N ILE A 72 -6.67 0.37 -27.87
CA ILE A 72 -6.11 -0.63 -26.95
C ILE A 72 -6.20 -1.99 -27.62
N ASP A 73 -5.05 -2.60 -27.93
CA ASP A 73 -4.97 -3.83 -28.73
C ASP A 73 -4.10 -4.92 -28.07
N ARG A 74 -3.62 -4.69 -26.84
CA ARG A 74 -2.79 -5.62 -26.07
C ARG A 74 -3.25 -5.70 -24.61
N GLU A 75 -2.91 -6.81 -24.00
CA GLU A 75 -3.06 -7.01 -22.55
C GLU A 75 -1.78 -7.66 -22.02
N ILE A 76 -1.22 -7.07 -20.98
CA ILE A 76 -0.12 -7.67 -20.20
C ILE A 76 -0.73 -8.37 -19.00
N VAL A 77 -0.35 -9.62 -18.80
CA VAL A 77 -0.76 -10.44 -17.66
C VAL A 77 0.48 -10.66 -16.78
N PHE A 78 0.40 -10.24 -15.54
CA PHE A 78 1.46 -10.41 -14.54
C PHE A 78 1.37 -11.79 -13.87
N THR A 79 2.44 -12.18 -13.20
CA THR A 79 2.52 -13.50 -12.51
C THR A 79 1.54 -13.62 -11.34
N ASN A 80 1.13 -12.52 -10.76
CA ASN A 80 0.11 -12.44 -9.71
C ASN A 80 -1.34 -12.45 -10.24
N GLY A 81 -1.52 -12.52 -11.57
CA GLY A 81 -2.82 -12.52 -12.23
C GLY A 81 -3.38 -11.14 -12.58
N GLU A 82 -2.75 -10.07 -12.17
CA GLU A 82 -3.14 -8.71 -12.60
C GLU A 82 -3.02 -8.54 -14.11
N ARG A 83 -3.90 -7.72 -14.67
CA ARG A 83 -4.01 -7.49 -16.10
C ARG A 83 -4.07 -6.02 -16.41
N ILE A 84 -3.23 -5.56 -17.33
CA ILE A 84 -3.23 -4.19 -17.82
C ILE A 84 -3.46 -4.19 -19.32
N LYS A 85 -4.48 -3.47 -19.74
CA LYS A 85 -4.79 -3.26 -21.15
C LYS A 85 -4.05 -2.04 -21.66
N CYS A 86 -3.36 -2.19 -22.78
CA CYS A 86 -2.52 -1.14 -23.36
C CYS A 86 -2.44 -1.24 -24.88
N HIS A 87 -1.88 -0.21 -25.50
CA HIS A 87 -1.54 -0.22 -26.91
C HIS A 87 -0.20 -0.94 -27.14
N ARG A 88 0.00 -1.54 -28.31
CA ARG A 88 1.23 -2.25 -28.71
C ARG A 88 2.51 -1.43 -28.58
N ASN A 89 2.44 -0.12 -28.68
CA ASN A 89 3.59 0.78 -28.56
C ASN A 89 3.72 1.41 -27.16
N HIS A 90 2.95 0.94 -26.16
CA HIS A 90 3.17 1.37 -24.79
C HIS A 90 4.55 0.91 -24.32
N GLU A 91 5.30 1.83 -23.72
CA GLU A 91 6.66 1.58 -23.23
C GLU A 91 6.66 1.21 -21.76
N TRP A 92 7.33 0.12 -21.45
CA TRP A 92 7.51 -0.42 -20.10
C TRP A 92 8.97 -0.27 -19.68
N VAL A 93 9.20 0.15 -18.47
CA VAL A 93 10.53 0.07 -17.82
C VAL A 93 10.63 -1.32 -17.20
N LEU A 94 11.50 -2.17 -17.74
CA LEU A 94 11.60 -3.57 -17.34
C LEU A 94 13.05 -3.99 -17.09
N VAL A 95 13.28 -4.86 -16.12
CA VAL A 95 14.55 -5.54 -15.88
C VAL A 95 14.61 -6.76 -16.80
N ASN A 96 15.63 -6.80 -17.67
CA ASN A 96 15.85 -7.93 -18.58
C ASN A 96 16.65 -9.05 -17.88
N ARG A 97 15.98 -10.10 -17.45
CA ARG A 97 16.59 -11.21 -16.71
C ARG A 97 17.45 -12.15 -17.55
N HIS A 98 17.39 -12.05 -18.88
CA HIS A 98 18.18 -12.87 -19.80
C HIS A 98 19.52 -12.23 -20.20
N LYS A 99 19.69 -10.94 -19.92
CA LYS A 99 20.98 -10.26 -20.15
C LYS A 99 21.84 -10.33 -18.90
N TYR A 100 23.17 -10.44 -19.11
CA TYR A 100 24.14 -10.38 -18.02
C TYR A 100 24.00 -9.03 -17.28
N GLY A 101 24.04 -9.09 -15.95
CA GLY A 101 23.86 -7.91 -15.10
C GLY A 101 22.43 -7.42 -14.98
N HIS A 102 21.45 -8.09 -15.60
CA HIS A 102 20.01 -7.78 -15.49
C HIS A 102 19.71 -6.28 -15.69
N PRO A 103 20.09 -5.68 -16.85
CA PRO A 103 19.91 -4.25 -17.07
C PRO A 103 18.41 -3.87 -17.13
N THR A 104 18.10 -2.67 -16.66
CA THR A 104 16.81 -2.04 -16.86
C THR A 104 16.73 -1.44 -18.26
N GLU A 105 15.67 -1.75 -19.00
CA GLU A 105 15.45 -1.35 -20.39
C GLU A 105 14.05 -0.78 -20.56
N VAL A 106 13.90 0.14 -21.52
CA VAL A 106 12.56 0.60 -21.97
C VAL A 106 12.16 -0.25 -23.16
N ILE A 107 11.02 -0.95 -23.05
CA ILE A 107 10.57 -1.94 -24.03
C ILE A 107 9.12 -1.67 -24.40
N GLU A 108 8.83 -1.56 -25.69
CA GLU A 108 7.45 -1.46 -26.16
C GLU A 108 6.69 -2.80 -25.97
N THR A 109 5.40 -2.73 -25.65
CA THR A 109 4.53 -3.91 -25.42
C THR A 109 4.67 -4.96 -26.50
N LYS A 110 4.73 -4.56 -27.79
CA LYS A 110 4.87 -5.49 -28.93
C LYS A 110 6.18 -6.28 -28.93
N ALA A 111 7.22 -5.78 -28.23
CA ALA A 111 8.55 -6.41 -28.15
C ALA A 111 8.71 -7.26 -26.88
N ILE A 112 7.75 -7.25 -25.96
CA ILE A 112 7.80 -8.05 -24.74
C ILE A 112 7.64 -9.53 -25.12
N LYS A 113 8.65 -10.31 -24.76
CA LYS A 113 8.61 -11.76 -24.88
C LYS A 113 7.92 -12.35 -23.65
N GLY A 114 7.04 -13.29 -23.87
CA GLY A 114 6.33 -13.99 -22.80
C GLY A 114 7.23 -14.92 -21.97
N ILE A 115 6.65 -15.97 -21.42
CA ILE A 115 7.35 -16.97 -20.61
C ILE A 115 8.18 -17.86 -21.50
N ASP A 116 9.46 -18.03 -21.18
CA ASP A 116 10.28 -19.11 -21.74
C ASP A 116 9.89 -20.44 -21.05
N LYS A 117 9.18 -21.29 -21.76
CA LYS A 117 8.76 -22.60 -21.25
C LYS A 117 9.89 -23.63 -21.24
N GLY A 118 11.06 -23.28 -21.78
CA GLY A 118 12.18 -24.18 -21.96
C GLY A 118 11.89 -25.31 -22.94
N GLU A 119 12.90 -25.78 -23.64
CA GLU A 119 12.77 -27.01 -24.47
C GLU A 119 12.47 -28.21 -23.57
N ASN A 120 11.37 -28.89 -23.83
CA ASN A 120 10.92 -30.14 -23.19
C ASN A 120 10.44 -30.04 -21.72
N GLY A 121 10.00 -28.90 -21.21
CA GLY A 121 9.39 -28.79 -19.87
C GLY A 121 10.30 -29.13 -18.69
N LYS A 122 11.59 -29.36 -18.91
CA LYS A 122 12.57 -29.78 -17.89
C LYS A 122 13.23 -28.60 -17.14
N ARG A 123 13.07 -27.38 -17.63
CA ARG A 123 13.50 -26.14 -16.93
C ARG A 123 12.24 -25.38 -16.57
N GLY A 124 12.06 -25.07 -15.32
CA GLY A 124 10.90 -24.30 -14.83
C GLY A 124 10.67 -23.03 -15.65
N HIS A 125 9.45 -22.51 -15.64
CA HIS A 125 9.08 -21.30 -16.35
C HIS A 125 10.05 -20.16 -16.01
N ARG A 126 10.70 -19.58 -17.00
CA ARG A 126 11.57 -18.42 -16.85
C ARG A 126 10.89 -17.21 -17.46
N TYR A 127 10.71 -16.17 -16.65
CA TYR A 127 10.22 -14.90 -17.15
C TYR A 127 11.38 -14.11 -17.76
N PHE A 128 11.19 -13.55 -18.95
CA PHE A 128 12.20 -12.72 -19.60
C PHE A 128 12.38 -11.40 -18.92
N TYR A 129 11.30 -10.85 -18.36
CA TYR A 129 11.25 -9.51 -17.82
C TYR A 129 10.65 -9.51 -16.43
N GLN A 130 11.07 -8.54 -15.63
CA GLN A 130 10.56 -8.26 -14.31
C GLN A 130 10.36 -6.74 -14.21
N LEU A 131 9.34 -6.30 -13.48
CA LEU A 131 9.25 -4.90 -13.10
C LEU A 131 10.47 -4.54 -12.22
N PRO A 132 11.06 -3.34 -12.36
CA PRO A 132 12.12 -2.91 -11.47
C PRO A 132 11.62 -2.86 -10.03
N GLU A 133 12.54 -3.01 -9.08
CA GLU A 133 12.25 -2.70 -7.68
C GLU A 133 11.80 -1.25 -7.58
N ARG A 134 10.79 -1.02 -6.76
CA ARG A 134 10.23 0.31 -6.57
C ARG A 134 10.94 1.00 -5.41
N GLU A 135 11.29 2.26 -5.62
CA GLU A 135 11.71 3.11 -4.52
C GLU A 135 10.47 3.51 -3.67
N PRO A 136 10.65 3.72 -2.36
CA PRO A 136 9.60 4.27 -1.52
C PRO A 136 9.07 5.60 -2.07
N ILE A 137 7.76 5.83 -1.93
CA ILE A 137 7.16 7.12 -2.30
C ILE A 137 7.83 8.24 -1.50
N LYS A 138 8.33 9.25 -2.19
CA LYS A 138 8.91 10.46 -1.61
C LYS A 138 7.79 11.47 -1.31
N GLY A 139 6.96 11.14 -0.31
CA GLY A 139 5.90 12.01 0.17
C GLY A 139 6.44 13.14 1.03
N GLU A 140 5.69 14.24 1.10
CA GLU A 140 5.99 15.38 1.96
C GLU A 140 5.33 15.23 3.33
N GLU A 141 5.86 15.94 4.33
CA GLU A 141 5.23 16.03 5.65
C GLU A 141 3.85 16.69 5.51
N LYS A 142 2.82 16.03 6.04
CA LYS A 142 1.43 16.49 5.96
C LYS A 142 0.89 16.80 7.35
N HIS A 143 0.01 17.79 7.40
CA HIS A 143 -0.84 17.99 8.57
C HIS A 143 -2.01 16.99 8.50
N LEU A 144 -1.96 15.96 9.33
CA LEU A 144 -2.95 14.88 9.37
C LEU A 144 -3.90 15.07 10.56
N GLU A 145 -5.17 14.73 10.39
CA GLU A 145 -6.21 14.93 11.41
C GLU A 145 -6.01 14.08 12.66
N VAL A 146 -5.40 12.92 12.52
CA VAL A 146 -5.02 12.02 13.61
C VAL A 146 -3.54 11.71 13.46
N ASP A 147 -2.82 11.71 14.58
CA ASP A 147 -1.42 11.26 14.60
C ASP A 147 -1.30 9.88 13.93
N PRO A 148 -0.31 9.65 13.04
CA PRO A 148 -0.22 8.42 12.27
C PRO A 148 -0.13 7.15 13.12
N TYR A 149 0.70 7.15 14.18
CA TYR A 149 0.81 6.00 15.08
C TYR A 149 -0.54 5.70 15.77
N VAL A 150 -1.18 6.76 16.26
CA VAL A 150 -2.48 6.64 16.95
C VAL A 150 -3.58 6.19 16.02
N LEU A 151 -3.56 6.61 14.75
CA LEU A 151 -4.48 6.08 13.74
C LEU A 151 -4.22 4.59 13.52
N GLY A 152 -2.97 4.17 13.36
CA GLY A 152 -2.61 2.76 13.21
C GLY A 152 -3.09 1.91 14.39
N ALA A 153 -2.82 2.37 15.62
CA ALA A 153 -3.28 1.70 16.84
C ALA A 153 -4.80 1.63 16.94
N TRP A 154 -5.51 2.67 16.49
CA TRP A 154 -6.97 2.66 16.47
C TRP A 154 -7.54 1.74 15.36
N LEU A 155 -6.89 1.69 14.20
CA LEU A 155 -7.30 0.78 13.11
C LEU A 155 -7.24 -0.68 13.55
N GLY A 156 -6.24 -1.10 14.34
CA GLY A 156 -6.21 -2.42 14.96
C GLY A 156 -7.23 -2.50 16.10
N ASN A 157 -6.90 -1.94 17.24
CA ASN A 157 -7.60 -2.14 18.52
C ASN A 157 -8.65 -1.07 18.87
N GLY A 158 -9.11 -0.28 17.91
CA GLY A 158 -10.06 0.80 18.16
C GLY A 158 -11.52 0.39 18.11
N THR A 159 -12.36 1.12 18.86
CA THR A 159 -13.82 0.96 18.84
C THR A 159 -14.47 1.96 17.89
N ASN A 160 -15.27 1.48 16.94
CA ASN A 160 -15.90 2.32 15.91
C ASN A 160 -16.91 3.34 16.44
N LYS A 161 -17.51 3.09 17.62
CA LYS A 161 -18.59 3.94 18.14
C LYS A 161 -18.11 5.16 18.91
N ALA A 162 -16.91 5.10 19.51
CA ALA A 162 -16.45 6.10 20.46
C ALA A 162 -15.02 6.57 20.23
N GLY A 163 -14.30 6.00 19.25
CA GLY A 163 -12.89 6.36 19.01
C GLY A 163 -11.95 5.94 20.13
N HIS A 164 -12.35 4.99 20.98
CA HIS A 164 -11.51 4.48 22.04
C HIS A 164 -10.52 3.45 21.49
N ILE A 165 -9.35 3.33 22.15
CA ILE A 165 -8.37 2.27 21.87
C ILE A 165 -8.37 1.33 23.08
N CYS A 166 -8.40 0.02 22.79
CA CYS A 166 -8.39 -1.03 23.80
C CYS A 166 -7.08 -1.82 23.70
N SER A 167 -6.52 -2.25 24.84
CA SER A 167 -5.34 -3.12 24.87
C SER A 167 -5.38 -4.03 26.09
N CYS A 168 -4.69 -5.15 26.04
CA CYS A 168 -4.48 -5.97 27.24
C CYS A 168 -3.37 -5.36 28.12
N LYS A 169 -3.20 -5.88 29.33
CA LYS A 169 -2.18 -5.38 30.26
C LYS A 169 -0.76 -5.59 29.73
N ASP A 170 -0.55 -6.67 29.01
CA ASP A 170 0.76 -7.04 28.48
C ASP A 170 1.20 -6.12 27.34
N ASP A 171 0.22 -5.54 26.60
CA ASP A 171 0.44 -4.59 25.50
C ASP A 171 0.22 -3.13 25.92
N ARG A 172 0.43 -2.83 27.20
CA ARG A 172 0.29 -1.45 27.73
C ARG A 172 1.14 -0.43 26.98
N VAL A 173 2.24 -0.85 26.40
CA VAL A 173 3.14 0.03 25.61
C VAL A 173 2.36 0.80 24.53
N VAL A 174 1.39 0.17 23.85
CA VAL A 174 0.55 0.82 22.84
C VAL A 174 -0.25 1.98 23.43
N ILE A 175 -0.87 1.76 24.61
CA ILE A 175 -1.62 2.81 25.31
C ILE A 175 -0.71 3.98 25.72
N ASP A 176 0.47 3.67 26.25
CA ASP A 176 1.45 4.66 26.71
C ASP A 176 1.98 5.49 25.52
N GLU A 177 2.25 4.87 24.37
CA GLU A 177 2.63 5.57 23.14
C GLU A 177 1.52 6.48 22.61
N CYS A 178 0.28 6.04 22.62
CA CYS A 178 -0.88 6.86 22.25
C CYS A 178 -1.03 8.06 23.19
N ARG A 179 -0.82 7.87 24.50
CA ARG A 179 -0.94 8.93 25.52
C ARG A 179 0.20 9.94 25.46
N LYS A 180 1.40 9.57 25.03
CA LYS A 180 2.48 10.54 24.79
C LYS A 180 2.08 11.57 23.73
N ARG A 181 1.38 11.13 22.69
CA ARG A 181 0.89 11.97 21.58
C ARG A 181 -0.37 12.75 21.94
N TYR A 182 -1.26 12.12 22.73
CA TYR A 182 -2.52 12.68 23.22
C TYR A 182 -2.60 12.59 24.74
N PRO A 183 -1.93 13.49 25.50
CA PRO A 183 -1.84 13.39 26.95
C PRO A 183 -3.19 13.63 27.67
N LYS A 184 -4.14 14.25 26.97
CA LYS A 184 -5.48 14.50 27.53
C LYS A 184 -6.43 13.38 27.13
N GLY A 185 -7.15 12.85 28.11
CA GLY A 185 -8.11 11.76 27.89
C GLY A 185 -8.36 11.01 29.19
N ARG A 186 -9.18 9.96 29.10
CA ARG A 186 -9.50 9.09 30.24
C ARG A 186 -9.00 7.70 29.95
N GLU A 187 -8.53 7.02 31.00
CA GLU A 187 -8.16 5.60 30.97
C GLU A 187 -8.97 4.87 32.05
N TRP A 188 -9.41 3.68 31.73
CA TRP A 188 -10.04 2.79 32.68
C TRP A 188 -9.71 1.33 32.36
N VAL A 189 -9.79 0.51 33.40
CA VAL A 189 -9.56 -0.94 33.29
C VAL A 189 -10.88 -1.65 33.54
N HIS A 190 -11.26 -2.54 32.65
CA HIS A 190 -12.44 -3.39 32.82
C HIS A 190 -12.16 -4.42 33.93
N LYS A 191 -12.99 -4.44 34.98
CA LYS A 191 -12.75 -5.27 36.15
C LYS A 191 -12.71 -6.76 35.86
N ASP A 192 -13.60 -7.22 34.96
CA ASP A 192 -13.77 -8.65 34.68
C ASP A 192 -12.72 -9.19 33.68
N THR A 193 -12.27 -8.38 32.73
CA THR A 193 -11.37 -8.80 31.63
C THR A 193 -9.95 -8.27 31.81
N GLY A 194 -9.73 -7.25 32.62
CA GLY A 194 -8.46 -6.57 32.74
C GLY A 194 -8.07 -5.74 31.51
N VAL A 195 -8.96 -5.61 30.52
CA VAL A 195 -8.71 -4.79 29.30
C VAL A 195 -8.60 -3.32 29.70
N ILE A 196 -7.53 -2.68 29.25
CA ILE A 196 -7.32 -1.25 29.37
C ILE A 196 -8.01 -0.57 28.19
N THR A 197 -8.79 0.46 28.45
CA THR A 197 -9.40 1.28 27.41
C THR A 197 -9.00 2.73 27.65
N VAL A 198 -8.61 3.40 26.56
CA VAL A 198 -8.28 4.83 26.59
C VAL A 198 -9.17 5.61 25.62
N SER A 199 -9.67 6.75 26.12
CA SER A 199 -10.30 7.78 25.31
C SER A 199 -9.31 8.91 25.13
N LEU A 200 -8.95 9.23 23.90
CA LEU A 200 -8.01 10.30 23.57
C LEU A 200 -8.77 11.53 23.05
N ASN A 201 -8.51 12.71 23.61
CA ASN A 201 -9.23 13.90 23.21
C ASN A 201 -8.85 14.33 21.79
N GLY A 202 -9.85 14.52 20.95
CA GLY A 202 -9.67 15.01 19.57
C GLY A 202 -9.71 13.92 18.49
N ILE A 203 -9.30 12.68 18.79
CA ILE A 203 -9.22 11.63 17.75
C ILE A 203 -10.61 11.26 17.16
N TYR A 204 -11.67 11.30 17.97
CA TYR A 204 -13.03 11.00 17.49
C TYR A 204 -13.47 11.89 16.32
N LYS A 205 -13.20 13.21 16.41
CA LYS A 205 -13.54 14.16 15.34
C LYS A 205 -12.72 13.91 14.08
N GLY A 206 -11.42 13.60 14.22
CA GLY A 206 -10.56 13.24 13.09
C GLY A 206 -11.06 11.98 12.40
N LEU A 207 -11.37 10.92 13.16
CA LEU A 207 -11.92 9.67 12.62
C LEU A 207 -13.27 9.88 11.91
N GLN A 208 -14.13 10.78 12.42
CA GLN A 208 -15.39 11.14 11.75
C GLN A 208 -15.18 11.80 10.39
N LYS A 209 -14.17 12.63 10.22
CA LYS A 209 -13.84 13.24 8.92
C LYS A 209 -13.51 12.18 7.87
N TYR A 210 -12.89 11.08 8.29
CA TYR A 210 -12.61 9.93 7.42
C TYR A 210 -13.78 8.93 7.31
N GLY A 211 -14.93 9.22 7.93
CA GLY A 211 -16.10 8.35 7.88
C GLY A 211 -15.99 7.05 8.70
N MET A 212 -14.91 6.88 9.48
CA MET A 212 -14.59 5.64 10.18
C MET A 212 -15.22 5.49 11.56
N CYS A 213 -15.70 6.55 12.18
CA CYS A 213 -16.26 6.49 13.52
C CYS A 213 -17.66 7.08 13.56
N HIS A 214 -18.62 6.30 14.04
CA HIS A 214 -20.02 6.71 14.12
C HIS A 214 -20.73 6.12 15.34
N SER A 215 -21.35 6.96 16.16
CA SER A 215 -21.98 6.54 17.42
C SER A 215 -23.13 5.54 17.28
N ARG A 216 -23.80 5.52 16.13
CA ARG A 216 -25.02 4.71 15.89
C ARG A 216 -24.83 3.52 14.97
N ARG A 217 -23.71 3.42 14.25
CA ARG A 217 -23.46 2.33 13.30
C ARG A 217 -21.98 1.96 13.28
N THR A 218 -21.67 0.72 12.92
CA THR A 218 -20.32 0.29 12.58
C THR A 218 -19.98 0.82 11.19
N THR A 219 -18.79 1.33 11.03
CA THR A 219 -18.24 1.82 9.77
C THR A 219 -16.98 1.02 9.45
N PRO A 220 -16.71 0.69 8.18
CA PRO A 220 -15.46 0.03 7.78
C PRO A 220 -14.24 0.83 8.23
N LYS A 221 -13.20 0.13 8.64
CA LYS A 221 -11.90 0.73 8.92
C LYS A 221 -11.07 0.71 7.63
N HIS A 222 -10.34 1.79 7.36
CA HIS A 222 -9.46 1.90 6.21
C HIS A 222 -8.37 2.95 6.48
N ILE A 223 -7.28 2.89 5.74
CA ILE A 223 -6.26 3.94 5.78
C ILE A 223 -6.66 5.04 4.80
N PRO A 224 -6.83 6.30 5.26
CA PRO A 224 -7.17 7.39 4.36
C PRO A 224 -6.05 7.67 3.35
N GLU A 225 -6.41 7.99 2.10
CA GLU A 225 -5.46 8.20 0.99
C GLU A 225 -4.36 9.23 1.30
N GLU A 226 -4.67 10.27 2.06
CA GLU A 226 -3.68 11.28 2.41
C GLU A 226 -2.51 10.75 3.24
N TYR A 227 -2.73 9.65 4.02
CA TYR A 227 -1.66 8.97 4.74
C TYR A 227 -0.75 8.19 3.79
N LEU A 228 -1.29 7.61 2.72
CA LEU A 228 -0.51 6.83 1.75
C LEU A 228 0.51 7.67 0.98
N THR A 229 0.26 8.97 0.87
CA THR A 229 1.13 9.92 0.17
C THR A 229 1.83 10.92 1.12
N ALA A 230 1.74 10.70 2.43
CA ALA A 230 2.46 11.45 3.45
C ALA A 230 3.96 11.10 3.48
N SER A 231 4.75 11.81 4.30
CA SER A 231 6.17 11.54 4.44
C SER A 231 6.45 10.08 4.85
N ILE A 232 7.63 9.57 4.52
CA ILE A 232 8.01 8.20 4.86
C ILE A 232 7.93 7.95 6.38
N ASN A 233 8.31 8.95 7.20
CA ASN A 233 8.23 8.83 8.65
C ASN A 233 6.79 8.71 9.14
N GLN A 234 5.86 9.52 8.61
CA GLN A 234 4.45 9.44 8.98
C GLN A 234 3.83 8.09 8.58
N ARG A 235 4.19 7.55 7.42
CA ARG A 235 3.74 6.21 6.99
C ARG A 235 4.33 5.09 7.86
N LEU A 236 5.61 5.20 8.25
CA LEU A 236 6.24 4.24 9.18
C LEU A 236 5.60 4.28 10.58
N GLU A 237 5.26 5.46 11.09
CA GLU A 237 4.52 5.60 12.34
C GLU A 237 3.12 4.95 12.25
N LEU A 238 2.40 5.14 11.15
CA LEU A 238 1.12 4.48 10.92
C LEU A 238 1.26 2.95 10.88
N LEU A 239 2.26 2.46 10.14
CA LEU A 239 2.54 1.03 10.07
C LEU A 239 2.92 0.46 11.44
N ALA A 240 3.73 1.18 12.21
CA ALA A 240 4.11 0.77 13.57
C ALA A 240 2.87 0.59 14.47
N GLY A 241 1.94 1.56 14.46
CA GLY A 241 0.70 1.46 15.23
C GLY A 241 -0.18 0.26 14.83
N LEU A 242 -0.24 -0.08 13.54
CA LEU A 242 -0.96 -1.27 13.05
C LEU A 242 -0.28 -2.57 13.52
N ILE A 243 1.05 -2.65 13.41
CA ILE A 243 1.80 -3.87 13.78
C ILE A 243 1.84 -4.06 15.29
N ASP A 244 1.91 -2.99 16.08
CA ASP A 244 1.92 -3.07 17.55
C ASP A 244 0.56 -3.54 18.11
N THR A 245 -0.51 -3.52 17.31
CA THR A 245 -1.85 -3.97 17.72
C THR A 245 -2.22 -5.33 17.15
N ASP A 246 -2.37 -5.43 15.84
CA ASP A 246 -2.86 -6.63 15.14
C ASP A 246 -1.76 -7.36 14.35
N GLY A 247 -0.50 -6.99 14.58
CA GLY A 247 0.66 -7.61 13.95
C GLY A 247 1.54 -8.37 14.93
N TYR A 248 2.48 -9.13 14.38
CA TYR A 248 3.58 -9.71 15.14
C TYR A 248 4.80 -9.96 14.24
N VAL A 249 5.97 -10.05 14.86
CA VAL A 249 7.23 -10.38 14.18
C VAL A 249 7.51 -11.86 14.35
N ASP A 250 7.49 -12.60 13.24
CA ASP A 250 7.88 -14.00 13.20
C ASP A 250 9.40 -14.10 12.96
N HIS A 251 10.17 -14.10 14.03
CA HIS A 251 11.62 -14.16 13.97
C HIS A 251 12.16 -15.45 13.35
N LYS A 252 11.39 -16.54 13.42
CA LYS A 252 11.82 -17.83 12.84
C LYS A 252 11.86 -17.79 11.32
N HIS A 253 10.89 -17.10 10.72
CA HIS A 253 10.74 -17.02 9.28
C HIS A 253 11.11 -15.63 8.73
N ASN A 254 11.65 -14.76 9.58
CA ASN A 254 12.10 -13.41 9.25
C ASN A 254 11.03 -12.60 8.52
N ARG A 255 9.82 -12.55 9.07
CA ARG A 255 8.66 -11.86 8.47
C ARG A 255 7.84 -11.11 9.50
N ILE A 256 7.13 -10.08 9.05
CA ILE A 256 6.09 -9.39 9.80
C ILE A 256 4.74 -9.92 9.31
N VAL A 257 3.85 -10.21 10.24
CA VAL A 257 2.48 -10.67 9.95
C VAL A 257 1.51 -9.65 10.50
N PHE A 258 0.52 -9.29 9.70
CA PHE A 258 -0.63 -8.47 10.09
C PHE A 258 -1.90 -9.25 9.81
N THR A 259 -2.85 -9.24 10.74
CA THR A 259 -4.10 -9.99 10.62
C THR A 259 -5.30 -9.05 10.79
N THR A 260 -6.25 -9.10 9.89
CA THR A 260 -7.50 -8.33 10.00
C THR A 260 -8.67 -9.10 9.40
N ALA A 261 -9.87 -8.91 9.97
CA ALA A 261 -11.12 -9.40 9.42
C ALA A 261 -11.82 -8.32 8.54
N ASP A 262 -11.33 -7.09 8.56
CA ASP A 262 -11.90 -5.98 7.78
C ASP A 262 -11.26 -5.94 6.40
N LYS A 263 -12.09 -6.13 5.37
CA LYS A 263 -11.62 -6.17 3.97
C LYS A 263 -11.02 -4.83 3.53
N ASP A 264 -11.68 -3.71 3.88
CA ASP A 264 -11.24 -2.39 3.44
C ASP A 264 -9.91 -2.04 4.12
N LEU A 265 -9.72 -2.44 5.39
CA LEU A 265 -8.44 -2.28 6.08
C LEU A 265 -7.35 -3.16 5.46
N LYS A 266 -7.68 -4.41 5.09
CA LYS A 266 -6.73 -5.30 4.38
C LYS A 266 -6.25 -4.65 3.08
N ASP A 267 -7.19 -4.19 2.24
CA ASP A 267 -6.86 -3.64 0.93
C ASP A 267 -5.99 -2.36 1.08
N THR A 268 -6.36 -1.44 1.98
CA THR A 268 -5.57 -0.22 2.21
C THR A 268 -4.25 -0.47 2.97
N PHE A 269 -4.15 -1.54 3.78
CA PHE A 269 -2.87 -1.97 4.38
C PHE A 269 -1.89 -2.45 3.30
N ILE A 270 -2.35 -3.23 2.33
CA ILE A 270 -1.54 -3.67 1.19
C ILE A 270 -1.02 -2.45 0.42
N GLU A 271 -1.88 -1.44 0.19
CA GLU A 271 -1.46 -0.17 -0.43
C GLU A 271 -0.41 0.56 0.40
N LEU A 272 -0.56 0.64 1.73
CA LEU A 272 0.43 1.23 2.61
C LEU A 272 1.79 0.54 2.47
N VAL A 273 1.83 -0.79 2.51
CA VAL A 273 3.06 -1.59 2.33
C VAL A 273 3.68 -1.31 0.97
N ALA A 274 2.87 -1.25 -0.09
CA ALA A 274 3.33 -0.94 -1.44
C ALA A 274 3.96 0.46 -1.56
N THR A 275 3.54 1.43 -0.73
CA THR A 275 4.16 2.77 -0.72
C THR A 275 5.62 2.80 -0.27
N PHE A 276 6.09 1.76 0.41
CA PHE A 276 7.50 1.58 0.79
C PHE A 276 8.31 0.83 -0.29
N GLY A 277 7.68 0.43 -1.39
CA GLY A 277 8.29 -0.47 -2.37
C GLY A 277 8.30 -1.94 -1.93
N TRP A 278 7.68 -2.26 -0.81
CA TRP A 278 7.65 -3.62 -0.26
C TRP A 278 6.50 -4.43 -0.83
N ARG A 279 6.61 -5.76 -0.70
CA ARG A 279 5.59 -6.71 -1.12
C ARG A 279 4.97 -7.39 0.09
N CYS A 280 3.70 -7.77 -0.02
CA CYS A 280 3.07 -8.64 0.95
C CYS A 280 2.36 -9.81 0.26
N SER A 281 2.31 -10.94 0.97
CA SER A 281 1.51 -12.10 0.57
C SER A 281 0.24 -12.13 1.40
N VAL A 282 -0.89 -12.43 0.77
CA VAL A 282 -2.17 -12.52 1.45
C VAL A 282 -2.60 -13.97 1.53
N TYR A 283 -2.98 -14.37 2.75
CA TYR A 283 -3.53 -15.69 3.04
C TYR A 283 -4.90 -15.52 3.69
N GLU A 284 -5.90 -16.20 3.18
CA GLU A 284 -7.17 -16.30 3.86
C GLU A 284 -7.12 -17.43 4.88
N ALA A 285 -7.22 -17.06 6.17
CA ALA A 285 -7.39 -18.07 7.21
C ALA A 285 -8.79 -18.66 7.08
N GLN A 286 -8.89 -19.98 7.02
CA GLN A 286 -10.18 -20.66 7.15
C GLN A 286 -10.62 -20.54 8.62
N PRO A 287 -11.91 -20.24 8.86
CA PRO A 287 -12.46 -20.11 10.21
C PRO A 287 -12.43 -21.42 11.01
#